data_7a6e7a89c09b2f5fd2fa065b9ea5e2cd
#
_entry.id   7a6e7a89c09b2f5fd2fa065b9ea5e2cd
#
_cell.length_a   1.000
_cell.length_b   1.000
_cell.length_c   1.000
_cell.angle_alpha   90.00
_cell.angle_beta   90.00
_cell.angle_gamma   90.00
#
_symmetry.space_group_name_H-M   'P 1'
#
loop_
_entity.id
_entity.type
_entity.pdbx_description
1 polymer ?
#
loop_
_entity_poly.entity_id
_entity_poly.type
_entity_poly.pdbx_seq_one_letter_code
_entity_poly.pdbx_strand_id
1 'polypeptide(L)'
;MSKPEVYILKRNIAGVLEDRDFEESAREIMQGIHVQSDGRDVMMKPNVAAGAPRNSGIVTHPSFVGGLVDYFVKDCGHSPSDVYVGEASSRNTSPAQRDLDWARSGYTEMAREKRVPLIELADYGNVRITPGNTVQLHNIGISRWAADDHIFYINVPKLKTHNLGVVTLCGKNQQGVMIPVVERHLCSDAWNATFGRDTKRQGREWMGVEDHEAWQRTIAHMHWDVYLACQPDFNIVEGIMGRDGNAFYLGRNFTTGLVIAGYHMPSVDVVASYLMGYTIDNLVYLQVGVERGICPEHIEDIDIFSMMDGDKKKIDSLSPYRADPTFEVYRDIPADYPKKSLFDEYDPNAETFQISA
;
A
#
# COMPACT_ATOMS: atom_id res chain seq x y z
N MET A 1 -13.88 -24.55 -4.33
CA MET A 1 -12.99 -23.80 -3.41
C MET A 1 -13.85 -22.84 -2.63
N SER A 2 -13.52 -22.57 -1.36
CA SER A 2 -14.18 -21.50 -0.59
C SER A 2 -13.86 -20.16 -1.22
N LYS A 3 -14.78 -19.20 -1.12
CA LYS A 3 -14.51 -17.82 -1.53
C LYS A 3 -13.42 -17.22 -0.65
N PRO A 4 -12.56 -16.32 -1.19
CA PRO A 4 -11.61 -15.58 -0.36
C PRO A 4 -12.37 -14.66 0.60
N GLU A 5 -11.82 -14.52 1.81
CA GLU A 5 -12.39 -13.66 2.84
C GLU A 5 -11.68 -12.31 2.89
N VAL A 6 -12.46 -11.23 3.00
CA VAL A 6 -11.96 -9.86 3.25
C VAL A 6 -12.67 -9.29 4.46
N TYR A 7 -11.91 -8.63 5.32
CA TYR A 7 -12.35 -8.08 6.59
C TYR A 7 -12.29 -6.56 6.56
N ILE A 8 -13.33 -5.90 7.05
CA ILE A 8 -13.43 -4.44 7.10
C ILE A 8 -13.69 -4.01 8.52
N LEU A 9 -12.83 -3.16 9.05
CA LEU A 9 -13.11 -2.36 10.22
C LEU A 9 -13.41 -0.92 9.76
N LYS A 10 -14.50 -0.34 10.24
CA LYS A 10 -14.81 1.08 10.04
C LYS A 10 -15.05 1.73 11.40
N ARG A 11 -14.10 2.55 11.83
CA ARG A 11 -14.22 3.34 13.06
C ARG A 11 -14.94 4.66 12.81
N ASN A 12 -15.81 4.99 13.71
CA ASN A 12 -16.45 6.31 13.77
C ASN A 12 -15.54 7.25 14.57
N ILE A 13 -14.71 8.01 13.87
CA ILE A 13 -13.74 8.93 14.50
C ILE A 13 -14.37 10.32 14.49
N ALA A 14 -14.68 10.82 15.67
CA ALA A 14 -15.22 12.16 15.85
C ALA A 14 -14.08 13.13 16.27
N GLY A 15 -13.92 14.21 15.53
CA GLY A 15 -12.91 15.23 15.83
C GLY A 15 -11.58 15.03 15.14
N VAL A 16 -10.48 15.36 15.82
CA VAL A 16 -9.12 15.30 15.29
C VAL A 16 -8.59 13.88 15.43
N LEU A 17 -7.96 13.36 14.38
CA LEU A 17 -7.26 12.09 14.40
C LEU A 17 -6.08 12.12 15.37
N GLU A 18 -5.94 11.07 16.16
CA GLU A 18 -4.84 10.87 17.10
C GLU A 18 -4.08 9.57 16.79
N ASP A 19 -2.86 9.44 17.25
CA ASP A 19 -2.05 8.24 17.07
C ASP A 19 -2.74 6.97 17.55
N ARG A 20 -3.50 7.07 18.65
CA ARG A 20 -4.27 5.94 19.20
C ARG A 20 -5.31 5.40 18.23
N ASP A 21 -5.91 6.26 17.37
CA ASP A 21 -6.93 5.81 16.41
C ASP A 21 -6.32 4.81 15.39
N PHE A 22 -5.06 5.02 15.06
CA PHE A 22 -4.31 4.12 14.18
C PHE A 22 -3.89 2.84 14.92
N GLU A 23 -3.27 2.97 16.10
CA GLU A 23 -2.77 1.82 16.88
C GLU A 23 -3.88 0.86 17.26
N GLU A 24 -4.97 1.40 17.84
CA GLU A 24 -6.12 0.59 18.24
C GLU A 24 -6.81 -0.08 17.07
N SER A 25 -7.00 0.63 15.95
CA SER A 25 -7.65 0.05 14.77
C SER A 25 -6.85 -1.11 14.18
N ALA A 26 -5.52 -0.95 14.13
CA ALA A 26 -4.63 -2.01 13.65
C ALA A 26 -4.71 -3.25 14.54
N ARG A 27 -4.66 -3.06 15.86
CA ARG A 27 -4.70 -4.16 16.82
C ARG A 27 -6.07 -4.84 16.87
N GLU A 28 -7.15 -4.06 16.85
CA GLU A 28 -8.54 -4.56 16.90
C GLU A 28 -8.85 -5.50 15.73
N ILE A 29 -8.54 -5.09 14.49
CA ILE A 29 -8.81 -5.94 13.33
C ILE A 29 -7.98 -7.22 13.35
N MET A 30 -6.70 -7.14 13.76
CA MET A 30 -5.83 -8.31 13.86
C MET A 30 -6.33 -9.29 14.93
N GLN A 31 -6.76 -8.79 16.08
CA GLN A 31 -7.37 -9.59 17.15
C GLN A 31 -8.67 -10.27 16.67
N GLY A 32 -9.53 -9.53 15.98
CA GLY A 32 -10.79 -10.08 15.48
C GLY A 32 -10.63 -11.14 14.40
N ILE A 33 -9.59 -11.05 13.57
CA ILE A 33 -9.26 -12.06 12.54
C ILE A 33 -8.49 -13.24 13.15
N HIS A 34 -7.79 -13.04 14.26
CA HIS A 34 -6.87 -14.02 14.87
C HIS A 34 -5.71 -14.40 13.96
N VAL A 35 -5.05 -13.40 13.34
CA VAL A 35 -3.92 -13.63 12.42
C VAL A 35 -2.75 -14.31 13.14
N GLN A 36 -2.24 -15.40 12.59
CA GLN A 36 -1.12 -16.16 13.15
C GLN A 36 0.04 -16.20 12.17
N SER A 37 1.26 -16.07 12.69
CA SER A 37 2.50 -16.21 11.91
C SER A 37 2.98 -17.64 11.78
N ASP A 38 2.32 -18.58 12.45
CA ASP A 38 2.69 -20.00 12.53
C ASP A 38 4.13 -20.23 13.02
N GLY A 39 4.57 -19.38 13.96
CA GLY A 39 5.91 -19.44 14.56
C GLY A 39 7.03 -18.84 13.70
N ARG A 40 6.68 -18.24 12.57
CA ARG A 40 7.63 -17.51 11.70
C ARG A 40 7.90 -16.11 12.26
N ASP A 41 9.08 -15.59 11.98
CA ASP A 41 9.39 -14.17 12.19
C ASP A 41 8.46 -13.31 11.32
N VAL A 42 8.14 -12.12 11.79
CA VAL A 42 7.17 -11.24 11.11
C VAL A 42 7.87 -10.08 10.44
N MET A 43 7.63 -9.88 9.15
CA MET A 43 8.04 -8.66 8.45
C MET A 43 6.83 -7.88 7.96
N MET A 44 6.68 -6.66 8.43
CA MET A 44 5.68 -5.71 7.96
C MET A 44 6.29 -4.78 6.93
N LYS A 45 5.70 -4.72 5.73
CA LYS A 45 6.12 -3.79 4.70
C LYS A 45 5.11 -2.66 4.51
N PRO A 46 5.31 -1.52 5.16
CA PRO A 46 4.49 -0.33 4.94
C PRO A 46 4.79 0.31 3.57
N ASN A 47 4.06 1.38 3.26
CA ASN A 47 4.41 2.32 2.22
C ASN A 47 5.11 3.54 2.85
N VAL A 48 6.42 3.65 2.70
CA VAL A 48 7.23 4.79 3.19
C VAL A 48 7.77 5.60 2.00
N ALA A 49 6.90 5.87 1.04
CA ALA A 49 7.29 6.51 -0.20
C ALA A 49 7.98 7.87 0.04
N ALA A 50 9.26 7.94 -0.36
CA ALA A 50 10.09 9.16 -0.38
C ALA A 50 10.17 9.91 0.98
N GLY A 51 10.02 9.22 2.11
CA GLY A 51 10.12 9.83 3.44
C GLY A 51 9.15 10.99 3.67
N ALA A 52 7.92 10.87 3.19
CA ALA A 52 6.90 11.86 3.45
C ALA A 52 6.57 11.95 4.95
N PRO A 53 6.20 13.13 5.48
CA PRO A 53 5.82 13.30 6.87
C PRO A 53 4.69 12.35 7.28
N ARG A 54 4.74 11.86 8.53
CA ARG A 54 3.80 10.87 9.08
C ARG A 54 2.31 11.26 8.88
N ASN A 55 1.99 12.54 9.02
CA ASN A 55 0.62 13.05 8.94
C ASN A 55 0.22 13.53 7.53
N SER A 56 1.05 13.24 6.51
CA SER A 56 0.81 13.69 5.13
C SER A 56 -0.31 12.93 4.40
N GLY A 57 -0.71 11.76 4.91
CA GLY A 57 -1.58 10.84 4.18
C GLY A 57 -0.90 10.10 3.02
N ILE A 58 0.39 10.37 2.76
CA ILE A 58 1.16 9.78 1.66
C ILE A 58 1.74 8.43 2.07
N VAL A 59 2.24 8.32 3.31
CA VAL A 59 2.81 7.09 3.88
C VAL A 59 1.78 6.34 4.72
N THR A 60 1.98 5.05 4.89
CA THR A 60 1.30 4.30 5.94
C THR A 60 1.69 4.91 7.28
N HIS A 61 0.72 5.20 8.14
CA HIS A 61 0.99 5.89 9.40
C HIS A 61 1.82 5.00 10.34
N PRO A 62 2.93 5.51 10.94
CA PRO A 62 3.79 4.69 11.78
C PRO A 62 3.08 4.13 13.01
N SER A 63 2.14 4.86 13.60
CA SER A 63 1.35 4.36 14.74
C SER A 63 0.43 3.19 14.34
N PHE A 64 -0.05 3.13 13.09
CA PHE A 64 -0.77 1.96 12.59
C PHE A 64 0.13 0.71 12.59
N VAL A 65 1.34 0.84 12.06
CA VAL A 65 2.33 -0.24 12.08
C VAL A 65 2.75 -0.57 13.52
N GLY A 66 2.86 0.44 14.39
CA GLY A 66 3.08 0.25 15.83
C GLY A 66 2.00 -0.60 16.51
N GLY A 67 0.74 -0.42 16.11
CA GLY A 67 -0.38 -1.26 16.56
C GLY A 67 -0.28 -2.71 16.08
N LEU A 68 0.17 -2.93 14.83
CA LEU A 68 0.45 -4.28 14.32
C LEU A 68 1.61 -4.94 15.07
N VAL A 69 2.68 -4.18 15.38
CA VAL A 69 3.79 -4.67 16.22
C VAL A 69 3.27 -5.08 17.59
N ASP A 70 2.46 -4.25 18.22
CA ASP A 70 1.89 -4.55 19.53
C ASP A 70 1.03 -5.81 19.50
N TYR A 71 0.29 -6.07 18.43
CA TYR A 71 -0.45 -7.32 18.26
C TYR A 71 0.47 -8.54 18.28
N PHE A 72 1.52 -8.56 17.49
CA PHE A 72 2.42 -9.72 17.45
C PHE A 72 3.22 -9.87 18.73
N VAL A 73 3.69 -8.78 19.32
CA VAL A 73 4.49 -8.84 20.55
C VAL A 73 3.63 -9.13 21.77
N LYS A 74 2.49 -8.43 21.95
CA LYS A 74 1.70 -8.51 23.19
C LYS A 74 0.60 -9.57 23.14
N ASP A 75 -0.01 -9.81 21.98
CA ASP A 75 -1.12 -10.76 21.85
C ASP A 75 -0.65 -12.13 21.34
N CYS A 76 0.33 -12.18 20.42
CA CYS A 76 0.87 -13.45 19.91
C CYS A 76 2.13 -13.92 20.61
N GLY A 77 2.79 -13.08 21.45
CA GLY A 77 3.94 -13.46 22.27
C GLY A 77 5.29 -13.49 21.52
N HIS A 78 5.40 -12.83 20.37
CA HIS A 78 6.69 -12.66 19.69
C HIS A 78 7.67 -11.82 20.50
N SER A 79 8.96 -12.10 20.37
CA SER A 79 9.99 -11.16 20.80
C SER A 79 9.97 -9.93 19.88
N PRO A 80 10.17 -8.71 20.39
CA PRO A 80 10.33 -7.54 19.52
C PRO A 80 11.47 -7.67 18.50
N SER A 81 12.48 -8.51 18.76
CA SER A 81 13.59 -8.79 17.84
C SER A 81 13.17 -9.62 16.62
N ASP A 82 12.03 -10.30 16.69
CA ASP A 82 11.53 -11.23 15.66
C ASP A 82 10.39 -10.58 14.84
N VAL A 83 10.16 -9.29 15.08
CA VAL A 83 9.17 -8.48 14.36
C VAL A 83 9.89 -7.32 13.67
N TYR A 84 9.88 -7.30 12.35
CA TYR A 84 10.64 -6.38 11.52
C TYR A 84 9.72 -5.43 10.77
N VAL A 85 10.19 -4.19 10.54
CA VAL A 85 9.54 -3.26 9.63
C VAL A 85 10.47 -2.97 8.48
N GLY A 86 10.09 -3.40 7.27
CA GLY A 86 10.94 -3.37 6.08
C GLY A 86 10.36 -2.55 4.95
N GLU A 87 11.19 -1.72 4.33
CA GLU A 87 10.88 -1.05 3.06
C GLU A 87 12.15 -0.96 2.24
N ALA A 88 12.04 -0.84 0.92
CA ALA A 88 13.16 -0.42 0.13
C ALA A 88 12.93 0.99 -0.40
N SER A 89 13.88 1.86 -0.18
CA SER A 89 13.83 3.24 -0.63
C SER A 89 13.45 3.33 -2.11
N SER A 90 12.54 4.23 -2.44
CA SER A 90 12.00 4.38 -3.80
C SER A 90 13.05 4.85 -4.83
N ARG A 91 14.25 5.21 -4.37
CA ARG A 91 15.37 5.69 -5.19
C ARG A 91 16.66 5.07 -4.68
N ASN A 92 17.69 5.03 -5.52
CA ASN A 92 19.06 4.71 -5.11
C ASN A 92 19.61 5.87 -4.25
N THR A 93 19.13 5.95 -3.01
CA THR A 93 19.50 7.00 -2.06
C THR A 93 20.67 6.56 -1.20
N SER A 94 21.47 7.52 -0.73
CA SER A 94 22.52 7.22 0.24
C SER A 94 21.94 6.71 1.55
N PRO A 95 22.68 5.95 2.36
CA PRO A 95 22.24 5.52 3.69
C PRO A 95 21.72 6.69 4.55
N ALA A 96 22.43 7.83 4.55
CA ALA A 96 22.03 9.02 5.28
C ALA A 96 20.66 9.58 4.82
N GLN A 97 20.36 9.54 3.52
CA GLN A 97 19.05 9.96 3.03
C GLN A 97 17.95 8.98 3.43
N ARG A 98 18.23 7.68 3.44
CA ARG A 98 17.29 6.66 3.91
C ARG A 98 16.96 6.84 5.39
N ASP A 99 17.97 7.12 6.22
CA ASP A 99 17.77 7.42 7.65
C ASP A 99 16.89 8.65 7.85
N LEU A 100 17.09 9.69 7.02
CA LEU A 100 16.21 10.88 7.02
C LEU A 100 14.78 10.55 6.60
N ASP A 101 14.59 9.68 5.61
CA ASP A 101 13.26 9.28 5.13
C ASP A 101 12.51 8.50 6.23
N TRP A 102 13.19 7.58 6.93
CA TRP A 102 12.65 6.87 8.09
C TRP A 102 12.32 7.81 9.26
N ALA A 103 13.20 8.76 9.54
CA ALA A 103 13.00 9.72 10.64
C ALA A 103 11.82 10.68 10.32
N ARG A 104 11.79 11.26 9.12
CA ARG A 104 10.73 12.19 8.69
C ARG A 104 9.34 11.54 8.69
N SER A 105 9.25 10.28 8.30
CA SER A 105 8.00 9.54 8.31
C SER A 105 7.59 8.99 9.68
N GLY A 106 8.38 9.25 10.72
CA GLY A 106 8.11 8.87 12.11
C GLY A 106 8.43 7.41 12.45
N TYR A 107 8.96 6.65 11.50
CA TYR A 107 9.26 5.23 11.72
C TYR A 107 10.45 5.01 12.65
N THR A 108 11.48 5.86 12.61
CA THR A 108 12.63 5.77 13.53
C THR A 108 12.18 5.86 14.99
N GLU A 109 11.26 6.77 15.29
CA GLU A 109 10.73 6.94 16.65
C GLU A 109 9.86 5.74 17.06
N MET A 110 8.93 5.34 16.21
CA MET A 110 8.07 4.17 16.42
C MET A 110 8.90 2.90 16.67
N ALA A 111 9.90 2.63 15.84
CA ALA A 111 10.75 1.46 15.97
C ALA A 111 11.57 1.45 17.27
N ARG A 112 12.08 2.63 17.67
CA ARG A 112 12.77 2.79 18.96
C ARG A 112 11.83 2.53 20.14
N GLU A 113 10.60 3.04 20.09
CA GLU A 113 9.60 2.87 21.13
C GLU A 113 9.16 1.39 21.26
N LYS A 114 8.84 0.76 20.12
CA LYS A 114 8.40 -0.63 20.08
C LYS A 114 9.56 -1.64 20.16
N ARG A 115 10.82 -1.18 20.08
CA ARG A 115 12.07 -1.97 20.12
C ARG A 115 12.18 -2.97 18.98
N VAL A 116 11.69 -2.63 17.80
CA VAL A 116 11.74 -3.46 16.61
C VAL A 116 12.75 -2.94 15.60
N PRO A 117 13.43 -3.80 14.82
CA PRO A 117 14.37 -3.36 13.81
C PRO A 117 13.65 -2.77 12.57
N LEU A 118 14.23 -1.69 12.02
CA LEU A 118 13.94 -1.19 10.69
C LEU A 118 14.90 -1.82 9.69
N ILE A 119 14.38 -2.28 8.55
CA ILE A 119 15.17 -2.98 7.54
C ILE A 119 15.05 -2.25 6.21
N GLU A 120 16.20 -1.84 5.64
CA GLU A 120 16.29 -1.46 4.23
C GLU A 120 16.42 -2.72 3.38
N LEU A 121 15.33 -3.14 2.74
CA LEU A 121 15.26 -4.40 2.00
C LEU A 121 16.31 -4.50 0.88
N ALA A 122 16.75 -3.37 0.32
CA ALA A 122 17.75 -3.33 -0.75
C ALA A 122 19.15 -3.77 -0.29
N ASP A 123 19.46 -3.66 1.00
CA ASP A 123 20.79 -3.97 1.54
C ASP A 123 21.04 -5.49 1.67
N TYR A 124 19.99 -6.30 1.64
CA TYR A 124 20.08 -7.76 1.83
C TYR A 124 20.09 -8.57 0.54
N GLY A 125 20.08 -7.89 -0.61
CA GLY A 125 20.07 -8.55 -1.93
C GLY A 125 18.71 -9.15 -2.30
N ASN A 126 18.72 -9.97 -3.35
CA ASN A 126 17.50 -10.54 -3.91
C ASN A 126 17.61 -12.02 -4.25
N VAL A 127 16.46 -12.64 -4.45
CA VAL A 127 16.29 -13.93 -5.11
C VAL A 127 15.65 -13.66 -6.47
N ARG A 128 16.11 -14.34 -7.51
CA ARG A 128 15.49 -14.27 -8.84
C ARG A 128 14.40 -15.29 -8.97
N ILE A 129 13.19 -14.83 -9.25
CA ILE A 129 12.02 -15.67 -9.42
C ILE A 129 11.48 -15.51 -10.84
N THR A 130 11.19 -16.64 -11.48
CA THR A 130 10.58 -16.68 -12.83
C THR A 130 9.21 -17.34 -12.69
N PRO A 131 8.15 -16.59 -12.35
CA PRO A 131 6.83 -17.15 -12.24
C PRO A 131 6.26 -17.52 -13.61
N GLY A 132 5.33 -18.46 -13.63
CA GLY A 132 4.54 -18.73 -14.83
C GLY A 132 3.55 -17.61 -15.14
N ASN A 133 3.13 -17.49 -16.39
CA ASN A 133 2.07 -16.55 -16.84
C ASN A 133 2.37 -15.07 -16.62
N THR A 134 3.64 -14.69 -16.62
CA THR A 134 4.04 -13.28 -16.60
C THR A 134 3.90 -12.63 -17.97
N VAL A 135 3.67 -11.32 -17.98
CA VAL A 135 3.45 -10.53 -19.20
C VAL A 135 4.53 -9.46 -19.38
N GLN A 136 4.80 -8.69 -18.35
CA GLN A 136 5.72 -7.54 -18.42
C GLN A 136 7.10 -7.87 -17.86
N LEU A 137 7.18 -8.65 -16.80
CA LEU A 137 8.40 -9.02 -16.11
C LEU A 137 8.51 -10.54 -16.05
N HIS A 138 9.65 -11.10 -16.46
CA HIS A 138 9.81 -12.56 -16.54
C HIS A 138 10.81 -13.13 -15.54
N ASN A 139 11.83 -12.36 -15.15
CA ASN A 139 12.82 -12.76 -14.16
C ASN A 139 12.95 -11.65 -13.13
N ILE A 140 12.21 -11.78 -12.05
CA ILE A 140 11.94 -10.71 -11.09
C ILE A 140 12.86 -10.88 -9.90
N GLY A 141 13.60 -9.83 -9.57
CA GLY A 141 14.37 -9.77 -8.33
C GLY A 141 13.46 -9.42 -7.16
N ILE A 142 13.32 -10.33 -6.22
CA ILE A 142 12.54 -10.14 -4.99
C ILE A 142 13.50 -10.09 -3.80
N SER A 143 13.30 -9.14 -2.89
CA SER A 143 14.03 -9.06 -1.64
C SER A 143 14.09 -10.41 -0.94
N ARG A 144 15.26 -10.79 -0.43
CA ARG A 144 15.42 -12.03 0.34
C ARG A 144 14.46 -12.11 1.52
N TRP A 145 14.16 -10.98 2.17
CA TRP A 145 13.23 -10.92 3.26
C TRP A 145 11.80 -11.28 2.87
N ALA A 146 11.33 -10.81 1.72
CA ALA A 146 9.98 -11.09 1.24
C ALA A 146 9.84 -12.47 0.59
N ALA A 147 10.96 -13.08 0.18
CA ALA A 147 11.00 -14.39 -0.48
C ALA A 147 11.42 -15.52 0.48
N ASP A 148 11.59 -15.24 1.77
CA ASP A 148 12.03 -16.22 2.77
C ASP A 148 10.82 -16.89 3.42
N ASP A 149 10.70 -18.20 3.30
CA ASP A 149 9.59 -18.99 3.87
C ASP A 149 9.56 -18.97 5.41
N HIS A 150 10.64 -18.56 6.07
CA HIS A 150 10.70 -18.38 7.54
C HIS A 150 10.14 -17.03 7.98
N ILE A 151 9.80 -16.16 7.05
CA ILE A 151 9.22 -14.85 7.31
C ILE A 151 7.71 -14.86 7.02
N PHE A 152 6.90 -14.45 7.97
CA PHE A 152 5.50 -14.11 7.74
C PHE A 152 5.43 -12.67 7.21
N TYR A 153 5.23 -12.57 5.89
CA TYR A 153 5.26 -11.29 5.19
C TYR A 153 3.89 -10.61 5.19
N ILE A 154 3.79 -9.44 5.83
CA ILE A 154 2.60 -8.59 5.86
C ILE A 154 2.79 -7.37 4.98
N ASN A 155 1.92 -7.22 3.99
CA ASN A 155 1.87 -6.06 3.10
C ASN A 155 0.93 -5.00 3.71
N VAL A 156 1.46 -3.80 4.03
CA VAL A 156 0.73 -2.74 4.76
C VAL A 156 0.64 -1.44 3.93
N PRO A 157 -0.14 -1.42 2.84
CA PRO A 157 -0.28 -0.24 2.00
C PRO A 157 -1.14 0.85 2.65
N LYS A 158 -1.05 2.05 2.08
CA LYS A 158 -1.89 3.21 2.37
C LYS A 158 -3.09 3.26 1.44
N LEU A 159 -4.28 3.56 1.97
CA LEU A 159 -5.49 3.83 1.19
C LEU A 159 -5.37 5.20 0.50
N LYS A 160 -4.89 5.22 -0.74
CA LYS A 160 -4.71 6.45 -1.50
C LYS A 160 -4.76 6.24 -3.00
N THR A 161 -5.03 7.32 -3.73
CA THR A 161 -4.95 7.32 -5.19
C THR A 161 -3.51 7.49 -5.70
N HIS A 162 -3.37 7.37 -7.00
CA HIS A 162 -2.13 7.59 -7.74
C HIS A 162 -2.45 8.05 -9.16
N ASN A 163 -1.79 9.07 -9.63
CA ASN A 163 -2.06 9.64 -10.95
C ASN A 163 -1.89 8.68 -12.14
N LEU A 164 -1.05 7.65 -12.01
CA LEU A 164 -0.83 6.64 -13.07
C LEU A 164 -1.66 5.38 -12.85
N GLY A 165 -1.52 4.76 -11.68
CA GLY A 165 -2.20 3.48 -11.38
C GLY A 165 -3.63 3.65 -10.87
N VAL A 166 -4.13 4.86 -10.76
CA VAL A 166 -5.40 5.24 -10.14
C VAL A 166 -5.40 4.96 -8.63
N VAL A 167 -5.10 3.75 -8.21
CA VAL A 167 -4.97 3.34 -6.80
C VAL A 167 -3.55 2.89 -6.48
N THR A 168 -3.15 2.98 -5.22
CA THR A 168 -1.85 2.45 -4.77
C THR A 168 -1.95 1.07 -4.15
N LEU A 169 -2.83 0.81 -3.27
CA LEU A 169 -3.19 -0.45 -2.61
C LEU A 169 -2.08 -1.52 -2.51
N CYS A 170 -2.48 -2.78 -2.34
CA CYS A 170 -1.55 -3.89 -2.07
C CYS A 170 -0.63 -4.18 -3.26
N GLY A 171 -1.18 -4.31 -4.47
CA GLY A 171 -0.39 -4.65 -5.66
C GLY A 171 0.69 -3.63 -5.97
N LYS A 172 0.38 -2.33 -5.86
CA LYS A 172 1.39 -1.30 -6.07
C LYS A 172 2.43 -1.25 -4.93
N ASN A 173 2.03 -1.53 -3.69
CA ASN A 173 2.96 -1.56 -2.57
C ASN A 173 3.99 -2.69 -2.70
N GLN A 174 3.65 -3.75 -3.42
CA GLN A 174 4.56 -4.85 -3.76
C GLN A 174 5.77 -4.40 -4.60
N GLN A 175 5.72 -3.27 -5.31
CA GLN A 175 6.92 -2.74 -5.96
C GLN A 175 8.07 -2.53 -4.97
N GLY A 176 7.76 -2.30 -3.69
CA GLY A 176 8.75 -2.10 -2.64
C GLY A 176 9.60 -3.32 -2.33
N VAL A 177 9.19 -4.54 -2.71
CA VAL A 177 10.01 -5.75 -2.54
C VAL A 177 10.88 -6.08 -3.75
N MET A 178 10.74 -5.34 -4.87
CA MET A 178 11.59 -5.55 -6.06
C MET A 178 13.00 -5.02 -5.82
N ILE A 179 14.00 -5.88 -5.94
CA ILE A 179 15.41 -5.58 -5.77
C ILE A 179 16.22 -6.19 -6.95
N PRO A 180 17.06 -5.43 -7.64
CA PRO A 180 17.47 -4.04 -7.35
C PRO A 180 16.35 -3.02 -7.64
N VAL A 181 16.37 -1.92 -6.90
CA VAL A 181 15.34 -0.87 -6.94
C VAL A 181 15.10 -0.30 -8.35
N VAL A 182 16.12 -0.31 -9.21
CA VAL A 182 16.02 0.16 -10.59
C VAL A 182 14.98 -0.63 -11.40
N GLU A 183 14.74 -1.88 -11.08
CA GLU A 183 13.77 -2.75 -11.78
C GLU A 183 12.31 -2.29 -11.58
N ARG A 184 12.01 -1.52 -10.55
CA ARG A 184 10.68 -0.93 -10.33
C ARG A 184 10.23 0.01 -11.44
N HIS A 185 11.18 0.50 -12.25
CA HIS A 185 10.92 1.44 -13.33
C HIS A 185 10.95 0.77 -14.71
N LEU A 186 11.11 -0.55 -14.80
CA LEU A 186 11.11 -1.29 -16.07
C LEU A 186 9.80 -1.11 -16.85
N CYS A 187 8.68 -0.87 -16.19
CA CYS A 187 7.43 -0.51 -16.87
C CYS A 187 7.56 0.78 -17.69
N SER A 188 8.30 1.77 -17.19
CA SER A 188 8.58 3.01 -17.92
C SER A 188 9.53 2.78 -19.08
N ASP A 189 10.52 1.91 -18.91
CA ASP A 189 11.47 1.57 -19.96
C ASP A 189 10.80 0.76 -21.08
N ALA A 190 9.93 -0.19 -20.74
CA ALA A 190 9.13 -0.93 -21.72
C ALA A 190 8.17 -0.01 -22.49
N TRP A 191 7.52 0.92 -21.79
CA TRP A 191 6.69 1.94 -22.41
C TRP A 191 7.50 2.79 -23.40
N ASN A 192 8.65 3.30 -22.98
CA ASN A 192 9.52 4.12 -23.83
C ASN A 192 9.99 3.35 -25.05
N ALA A 193 10.33 2.07 -24.92
CA ALA A 193 10.70 1.20 -26.02
C ALA A 193 9.55 0.97 -27.00
N THR A 194 8.32 0.82 -26.50
CA THR A 194 7.13 0.53 -27.34
C THR A 194 6.65 1.77 -28.09
N PHE A 195 6.64 2.93 -27.42
CA PHE A 195 6.04 4.15 -27.98
C PHE A 195 7.07 5.21 -28.39
N GLY A 196 8.36 4.94 -28.23
CA GLY A 196 9.44 5.86 -28.62
C GLY A 196 9.46 7.18 -27.84
N ARG A 197 8.93 7.21 -26.63
CA ARG A 197 8.74 8.41 -25.83
C ARG A 197 9.56 8.37 -24.54
N ASP A 198 10.28 9.43 -24.24
CA ASP A 198 10.99 9.59 -22.96
C ASP A 198 10.07 10.26 -21.93
N THR A 199 9.35 9.43 -21.18
CA THR A 199 8.40 9.87 -20.14
C THR A 199 9.05 10.62 -18.97
N LYS A 200 10.37 10.54 -18.82
CA LYS A 200 11.11 11.27 -17.77
C LYS A 200 11.37 12.74 -18.15
N ARG A 201 11.44 13.03 -19.45
CA ARG A 201 11.81 14.34 -19.97
C ARG A 201 10.62 15.21 -20.36
N GLN A 202 9.56 14.57 -20.78
CA GLN A 202 8.39 15.26 -21.31
C GLN A 202 7.35 15.37 -20.23
N GLY A 203 6.99 16.05 -19.45
CA GLY A 203 5.89 16.06 -18.46
C GLY A 203 4.69 15.20 -18.93
N ARG A 204 3.76 14.94 -18.06
CA ARG A 204 2.63 14.04 -18.31
C ARG A 204 1.46 14.71 -19.03
N GLU A 205 1.53 16.00 -19.22
CA GLU A 205 0.48 16.85 -19.82
C GLU A 205 0.19 16.52 -21.28
N TRP A 206 1.09 15.82 -21.94
CA TRP A 206 0.98 15.43 -23.36
C TRP A 206 0.42 14.01 -23.59
N MET A 207 0.14 13.28 -22.53
CA MET A 207 -0.44 11.93 -22.65
C MET A 207 -1.94 12.04 -22.95
N GLY A 208 -2.35 11.63 -24.14
CA GLY A 208 -3.77 11.44 -24.46
C GLY A 208 -4.42 10.38 -23.57
N VAL A 209 -5.75 10.31 -23.56
CA VAL A 209 -6.51 9.34 -22.75
C VAL A 209 -6.13 7.90 -23.11
N GLU A 210 -5.97 7.61 -24.39
CA GLU A 210 -5.55 6.29 -24.90
C GLU A 210 -4.13 5.91 -24.43
N ASP A 211 -3.21 6.86 -24.45
CA ASP A 211 -1.86 6.67 -23.93
C ASP A 211 -1.87 6.38 -22.42
N HIS A 212 -2.76 7.03 -21.67
CA HIS A 212 -2.92 6.79 -20.23
C HIS A 212 -3.39 5.36 -19.95
N GLU A 213 -4.37 4.87 -20.68
CA GLU A 213 -4.87 3.50 -20.52
C GLU A 213 -3.78 2.48 -20.83
N ALA A 214 -3.09 2.62 -21.95
CA ALA A 214 -2.00 1.73 -22.33
C ALA A 214 -0.89 1.69 -21.28
N TRP A 215 -0.56 2.83 -20.68
CA TRP A 215 0.38 2.87 -19.58
C TRP A 215 -0.16 2.22 -18.30
N GLN A 216 -1.41 2.49 -17.94
CA GLN A 216 -2.06 1.85 -16.80
C GLN A 216 -2.06 0.33 -16.96
N ARG A 217 -2.31 -0.20 -18.17
CA ARG A 217 -2.23 -1.63 -18.45
C ARG A 217 -0.81 -2.18 -18.27
N THR A 218 0.22 -1.47 -18.76
CA THR A 218 1.62 -1.86 -18.58
C THR A 218 2.00 -1.95 -17.09
N ILE A 219 1.62 -0.95 -16.31
CA ILE A 219 1.86 -0.92 -14.86
C ILE A 219 1.08 -2.04 -14.15
N ALA A 220 -0.17 -2.26 -14.55
CA ALA A 220 -1.02 -3.30 -13.98
C ALA A 220 -0.40 -4.70 -14.22
N HIS A 221 0.03 -4.99 -15.44
CA HIS A 221 0.74 -6.23 -15.75
C HIS A 221 1.97 -6.42 -14.87
N MET A 222 2.78 -5.36 -14.71
CA MET A 222 3.96 -5.41 -13.85
C MET A 222 3.61 -5.73 -12.39
N HIS A 223 2.59 -5.08 -11.82
CA HIS A 223 2.16 -5.35 -10.43
C HIS A 223 1.68 -6.79 -10.25
N TRP A 224 0.92 -7.31 -11.21
CA TRP A 224 0.46 -8.70 -11.18
C TRP A 224 1.60 -9.71 -11.39
N ASP A 225 2.60 -9.38 -12.19
CA ASP A 225 3.80 -10.21 -12.34
C ASP A 225 4.58 -10.27 -11.02
N VAL A 226 4.71 -9.15 -10.29
CA VAL A 226 5.34 -9.13 -8.96
C VAL A 226 4.53 -9.95 -7.96
N TYR A 227 3.21 -9.85 -7.97
CA TYR A 227 2.36 -10.68 -7.13
C TYR A 227 2.55 -12.18 -7.42
N LEU A 228 2.63 -12.59 -8.68
CA LEU A 228 2.91 -13.97 -9.05
C LEU A 228 4.29 -14.46 -8.58
N ALA A 229 5.27 -13.54 -8.50
CA ALA A 229 6.60 -13.86 -8.01
C ALA A 229 6.68 -13.94 -6.48
N CYS A 230 5.90 -13.14 -5.77
CA CYS A 230 5.96 -13.05 -4.31
C CYS A 230 4.59 -12.64 -3.78
N GLN A 231 3.89 -13.59 -3.16
CA GLN A 231 2.60 -13.34 -2.54
C GLN A 231 2.81 -13.02 -1.06
N PRO A 232 2.25 -11.90 -0.54
CA PRO A 232 2.24 -11.66 0.90
C PRO A 232 1.40 -12.72 1.61
N ASP A 233 1.82 -13.12 2.81
CA ASP A 233 1.01 -14.00 3.66
C ASP A 233 -0.27 -13.31 4.12
N PHE A 234 -0.17 -11.99 4.40
CA PHE A 234 -1.31 -11.20 4.83
C PHE A 234 -1.24 -9.78 4.28
N ASN A 235 -2.40 -9.17 4.03
CA ASN A 235 -2.51 -7.83 3.48
C ASN A 235 -3.43 -7.00 4.37
N ILE A 236 -3.01 -5.78 4.71
CA ILE A 236 -3.80 -4.88 5.55
C ILE A 236 -3.63 -3.43 5.10
N VAL A 237 -4.67 -2.86 4.54
CA VAL A 237 -4.70 -1.50 4.00
C VAL A 237 -5.03 -0.52 5.13
N GLU A 238 -4.11 0.39 5.42
CA GLU A 238 -4.36 1.49 6.34
C GLU A 238 -5.12 2.61 5.63
N GLY A 239 -6.34 2.82 6.04
CA GLY A 239 -7.27 3.84 5.54
C GLY A 239 -7.91 4.67 6.64
N ILE A 240 -7.35 4.70 7.86
CA ILE A 240 -7.88 5.58 8.92
C ILE A 240 -7.94 7.01 8.40
N MET A 241 -6.87 7.47 7.78
CA MET A 241 -6.86 8.67 6.96
C MET A 241 -6.62 8.29 5.50
N GLY A 242 -7.57 8.55 4.62
CA GLY A 242 -7.42 8.40 3.18
C GLY A 242 -6.77 9.62 2.54
N ARG A 243 -6.11 9.41 1.36
CA ARG A 243 -5.61 10.52 0.55
C ARG A 243 -5.95 10.32 -0.92
N ASP A 244 -6.56 11.30 -1.53
CA ASP A 244 -6.82 11.32 -2.96
C ASP A 244 -5.79 12.14 -3.76
N GLY A 245 -6.07 12.43 -5.02
CA GLY A 245 -5.24 13.25 -5.90
C GLY A 245 -4.20 12.47 -6.69
N ASN A 246 -2.97 13.01 -6.80
CA ASN A 246 -1.92 12.43 -7.64
C ASN A 246 -0.85 11.62 -6.90
N ALA A 247 -1.08 11.25 -5.69
CA ALA A 247 -0.22 10.49 -4.79
C ALA A 247 0.72 11.33 -3.90
N PHE A 248 1.35 12.38 -4.42
CA PHE A 248 2.44 13.07 -3.71
C PHE A 248 2.23 14.56 -3.56
N TYR A 249 1.92 15.27 -4.64
CA TYR A 249 1.92 16.74 -4.67
C TYR A 249 0.53 17.31 -4.42
N LEU A 250 -0.44 16.88 -5.17
CA LEU A 250 -1.82 17.33 -5.08
C LEU A 250 -2.70 16.24 -4.50
N GLY A 251 -3.56 16.61 -3.59
CA GLY A 251 -4.54 15.68 -3.02
C GLY A 251 -5.13 16.21 -1.73
N ARG A 252 -6.25 15.62 -1.35
CA ARG A 252 -6.96 15.92 -0.10
C ARG A 252 -6.77 14.76 0.87
N ASN A 253 -6.59 15.06 2.13
CA ASN A 253 -6.65 14.07 3.21
C ASN A 253 -8.04 14.12 3.84
N PHE A 254 -8.60 12.97 4.13
CA PHE A 254 -9.88 12.88 4.84
C PHE A 254 -9.96 11.63 5.70
N THR A 255 -10.68 11.73 6.81
CA THR A 255 -10.88 10.63 7.73
C THR A 255 -11.88 9.65 7.13
N THR A 256 -11.45 8.44 6.81
CA THR A 256 -12.34 7.36 6.37
C THR A 256 -12.63 6.37 7.48
N GLY A 257 -11.75 6.26 8.47
CA GLY A 257 -11.83 5.29 9.55
C GLY A 257 -11.72 3.84 9.11
N LEU A 258 -11.26 3.58 7.87
CA LEU A 258 -11.27 2.25 7.25
C LEU A 258 -9.97 1.49 7.50
N VAL A 259 -10.11 0.21 7.79
CA VAL A 259 -9.05 -0.80 7.66
C VAL A 259 -9.61 -1.96 6.87
N ILE A 260 -8.90 -2.41 5.83
CA ILE A 260 -9.31 -3.52 4.97
C ILE A 260 -8.21 -4.57 5.00
N ALA A 261 -8.54 -5.82 5.33
CA ALA A 261 -7.53 -6.86 5.50
C ALA A 261 -7.97 -8.22 4.92
N GLY A 262 -6.99 -9.07 4.61
CA GLY A 262 -7.24 -10.43 4.15
C GLY A 262 -5.99 -11.16 3.67
N TYR A 263 -6.10 -12.46 3.53
CA TYR A 263 -5.00 -13.30 3.05
C TYR A 263 -4.83 -13.24 1.53
N HIS A 264 -5.92 -13.07 0.78
CA HIS A 264 -5.88 -13.02 -0.68
C HIS A 264 -5.76 -11.57 -1.18
N MET A 265 -4.55 -11.17 -1.55
CA MET A 265 -4.22 -9.79 -1.97
C MET A 265 -5.16 -9.23 -3.05
N PRO A 266 -5.46 -9.95 -4.15
CA PRO A 266 -6.34 -9.44 -5.20
C PRO A 266 -7.74 -9.09 -4.67
N SER A 267 -8.30 -9.90 -3.77
CA SER A 267 -9.62 -9.63 -3.17
C SER A 267 -9.60 -8.42 -2.24
N VAL A 268 -8.51 -8.21 -1.51
CA VAL A 268 -8.34 -7.02 -0.68
C VAL A 268 -8.33 -5.76 -1.55
N ASP A 269 -7.61 -5.79 -2.68
CA ASP A 269 -7.54 -4.66 -3.61
C ASP A 269 -8.88 -4.38 -4.31
N VAL A 270 -9.65 -5.43 -4.67
CA VAL A 270 -11.01 -5.28 -5.22
C VAL A 270 -11.92 -4.57 -4.21
N VAL A 271 -11.97 -5.04 -2.96
CA VAL A 271 -12.82 -4.46 -1.92
C VAL A 271 -12.37 -3.04 -1.57
N ALA A 272 -11.07 -2.82 -1.38
CA ALA A 272 -10.53 -1.49 -1.08
C ALA A 272 -10.83 -0.49 -2.20
N SER A 273 -10.68 -0.90 -3.46
CA SER A 273 -11.03 -0.05 -4.62
C SER A 273 -12.50 0.32 -4.63
N TYR A 274 -13.39 -0.63 -4.33
CA TYR A 274 -14.83 -0.35 -4.25
C TYR A 274 -15.16 0.67 -3.15
N LEU A 275 -14.51 0.54 -1.99
CA LEU A 275 -14.69 1.48 -0.88
C LEU A 275 -14.15 2.88 -1.21
N MET A 276 -13.16 2.99 -2.09
CA MET A 276 -12.67 4.26 -2.62
C MET A 276 -13.59 4.89 -3.68
N GLY A 277 -14.53 4.12 -4.25
CA GLY A 277 -15.42 4.60 -5.30
C GLY A 277 -15.15 4.04 -6.70
N TYR A 278 -14.24 3.08 -6.82
CA TYR A 278 -13.91 2.42 -8.08
C TYR A 278 -14.53 1.03 -8.16
N THR A 279 -14.74 0.55 -9.38
CA THR A 279 -15.23 -0.80 -9.67
C THR A 279 -14.24 -1.53 -10.58
N ILE A 280 -14.40 -2.82 -10.75
CA ILE A 280 -13.61 -3.59 -11.71
C ILE A 280 -13.75 -2.98 -13.10
N ASP A 281 -14.97 -2.57 -13.50
CA ASP A 281 -15.25 -2.04 -14.85
C ASP A 281 -14.57 -0.69 -15.14
N ASN A 282 -14.23 0.10 -14.13
CA ASN A 282 -13.65 1.43 -14.32
C ASN A 282 -12.20 1.57 -13.84
N LEU A 283 -11.58 0.47 -13.41
CA LEU A 283 -10.20 0.46 -12.92
C LEU A 283 -9.33 -0.53 -13.71
N VAL A 284 -8.53 -0.03 -14.63
CA VAL A 284 -7.65 -0.82 -15.51
C VAL A 284 -6.79 -1.83 -14.76
N TYR A 285 -6.31 -1.47 -13.57
CA TYR A 285 -5.56 -2.38 -12.70
C TYR A 285 -6.32 -3.67 -12.39
N LEU A 286 -7.59 -3.55 -12.01
CA LEU A 286 -8.44 -4.71 -11.69
C LEU A 286 -8.88 -5.46 -12.95
N GLN A 287 -9.21 -4.74 -14.04
CA GLN A 287 -9.55 -5.36 -15.33
C GLN A 287 -8.46 -6.31 -15.80
N VAL A 288 -7.20 -5.84 -15.78
CA VAL A 288 -6.03 -6.66 -16.13
C VAL A 288 -5.91 -7.88 -15.20
N GLY A 289 -6.18 -7.71 -13.91
CA GLY A 289 -6.18 -8.81 -12.96
C GLY A 289 -7.23 -9.87 -13.26
N VAL A 290 -8.45 -9.46 -13.64
CA VAL A 290 -9.55 -10.35 -14.07
C VAL A 290 -9.20 -11.04 -15.38
N GLU A 291 -8.75 -10.30 -16.40
CA GLU A 291 -8.33 -10.87 -17.69
C GLU A 291 -7.26 -11.96 -17.56
N ARG A 292 -6.42 -11.85 -16.52
CA ARG A 292 -5.37 -12.83 -16.22
C ARG A 292 -5.81 -13.95 -15.27
N GLY A 293 -7.06 -13.96 -14.82
CA GLY A 293 -7.57 -14.93 -13.86
C GLY A 293 -6.94 -14.81 -12.46
N ILE A 294 -6.43 -13.62 -12.10
CA ILE A 294 -5.80 -13.33 -10.80
C ILE A 294 -6.81 -12.71 -9.84
N CYS A 295 -7.60 -11.74 -10.30
CA CYS A 295 -8.66 -11.12 -9.51
C CYS A 295 -9.98 -11.89 -9.62
N PRO A 296 -10.82 -11.86 -8.58
CA PRO A 296 -12.24 -12.22 -8.69
C PRO A 296 -12.93 -11.43 -9.82
N GLU A 297 -13.80 -12.09 -10.56
CA GLU A 297 -14.55 -11.43 -11.65
C GLU A 297 -15.62 -10.48 -11.12
N HIS A 298 -16.21 -10.83 -9.96
CA HIS A 298 -17.26 -10.05 -9.32
C HIS A 298 -16.96 -9.88 -7.83
N ILE A 299 -17.44 -8.79 -7.24
CA ILE A 299 -17.29 -8.55 -5.80
C ILE A 299 -18.04 -9.61 -4.97
N GLU A 300 -19.10 -10.17 -5.53
CA GLU A 300 -19.89 -11.26 -4.95
C GLU A 300 -19.11 -12.57 -4.82
N ASP A 301 -17.97 -12.71 -5.51
CA ASP A 301 -17.06 -13.85 -5.40
C ASP A 301 -16.19 -13.79 -4.15
N ILE A 302 -16.34 -12.73 -3.34
CA ILE A 302 -15.61 -12.49 -2.11
C ILE A 302 -16.58 -12.58 -0.93
N ASP A 303 -16.21 -13.32 0.11
CA ASP A 303 -16.91 -13.27 1.39
C ASP A 303 -16.37 -12.09 2.21
N ILE A 304 -17.24 -11.12 2.51
CA ILE A 304 -16.83 -9.89 3.17
C ILE A 304 -17.44 -9.81 4.57
N PHE A 305 -16.60 -9.46 5.53
CA PHE A 305 -16.97 -9.41 6.94
C PHE A 305 -16.68 -8.03 7.54
N SER A 306 -17.61 -7.52 8.32
CA SER A 306 -17.38 -6.42 9.25
C SER A 306 -16.73 -6.94 10.52
N MET A 307 -15.77 -6.18 11.06
CA MET A 307 -15.05 -6.48 12.30
C MET A 307 -15.30 -5.42 13.38
N MET A 308 -16.50 -4.84 13.38
CA MET A 308 -16.89 -3.84 14.38
C MET A 308 -17.16 -4.50 15.74
N ASP A 309 -16.72 -3.82 16.80
CA ASP A 309 -16.94 -4.25 18.20
C ASP A 309 -16.36 -5.66 18.52
N GLY A 310 -15.34 -6.08 17.77
CA GLY A 310 -14.69 -7.39 17.93
C GLY A 310 -15.49 -8.56 17.34
N ASP A 311 -16.65 -8.32 16.77
CA ASP A 311 -17.51 -9.36 16.18
C ASP A 311 -17.26 -9.51 14.66
N LYS A 312 -16.96 -10.74 14.21
CA LYS A 312 -16.93 -11.09 12.78
C LYS A 312 -18.35 -11.29 12.27
N LYS A 313 -18.86 -10.36 11.47
CA LYS A 313 -20.20 -10.42 10.89
C LYS A 313 -20.13 -10.31 9.37
N LYS A 314 -20.66 -11.31 8.67
CA LYS A 314 -20.80 -11.27 7.21
C LYS A 314 -21.73 -10.11 6.81
N ILE A 315 -21.32 -9.32 5.81
CA ILE A 315 -22.09 -8.19 5.30
C ILE A 315 -22.56 -8.44 3.88
N ASP A 316 -23.80 -8.01 3.61
CA ASP A 316 -24.44 -8.17 2.30
C ASP A 316 -24.30 -6.91 1.44
N SER A 317 -23.85 -5.78 2.03
CA SER A 317 -23.70 -4.51 1.34
C SER A 317 -22.48 -3.75 1.81
N LEU A 318 -21.68 -3.27 0.86
CA LEU A 318 -20.53 -2.41 1.10
C LEU A 318 -20.89 -0.91 1.14
N SER A 319 -22.09 -0.54 0.75
CA SER A 319 -22.52 0.87 0.66
C SER A 319 -22.27 1.67 1.95
N PRO A 320 -22.54 1.15 3.15
CA PRO A 320 -22.31 1.89 4.40
C PRO A 320 -20.82 2.12 4.72
N TYR A 321 -19.93 1.33 4.10
CA TYR A 321 -18.48 1.39 4.32
C TYR A 321 -17.79 2.27 3.30
N ARG A 322 -18.45 2.63 2.21
CA ARG A 322 -17.88 3.45 1.15
C ARG A 322 -17.41 4.81 1.68
N ALA A 323 -16.31 5.30 1.16
CA ALA A 323 -15.83 6.63 1.51
C ALA A 323 -16.77 7.71 0.97
N ASP A 324 -16.98 8.75 1.77
CA ASP A 324 -17.73 9.95 1.40
C ASP A 324 -16.92 11.18 1.88
N PRO A 325 -16.45 12.04 0.96
CA PRO A 325 -16.55 11.90 -0.51
C PRO A 325 -15.75 10.71 -1.06
N THR A 326 -16.09 10.26 -2.28
CA THR A 326 -15.28 9.26 -3.00
C THR A 326 -13.93 9.84 -3.42
N PHE A 327 -12.95 8.96 -3.58
CA PHE A 327 -11.60 9.37 -3.95
C PHE A 327 -11.54 9.85 -5.41
N GLU A 328 -10.91 10.99 -5.65
CA GLU A 328 -10.67 11.55 -6.97
C GLU A 328 -9.21 11.35 -7.40
N VAL A 329 -8.97 11.07 -8.68
CA VAL A 329 -7.61 11.01 -9.25
C VAL A 329 -7.31 12.26 -10.02
N TYR A 330 -6.23 12.94 -9.63
CA TYR A 330 -5.68 14.06 -10.40
C TYR A 330 -4.61 13.52 -11.32
N ARG A 331 -4.95 13.37 -12.60
CA ARG A 331 -4.04 12.84 -13.63
C ARG A 331 -2.99 13.85 -14.04
N ASP A 332 -3.38 15.12 -14.10
CA ASP A 332 -2.54 16.22 -14.53
C ASP A 332 -2.10 17.09 -13.34
N ILE A 333 -0.86 17.51 -13.36
CA ILE A 333 -0.34 18.53 -12.47
C ILE A 333 -0.39 19.83 -13.27
N PRO A 334 -1.09 20.87 -12.84
CA PRO A 334 -1.08 22.18 -13.51
C PRO A 334 0.37 22.64 -13.76
N ALA A 335 0.62 23.19 -14.96
CA ALA A 335 1.97 23.60 -15.37
C ALA A 335 2.56 24.70 -14.45
N ASP A 336 1.69 25.49 -13.84
CA ASP A 336 2.00 26.57 -12.90
C ASP A 336 2.04 26.11 -11.43
N TYR A 337 1.74 24.80 -11.18
CA TYR A 337 1.80 24.29 -9.82
C TYR A 337 3.22 24.38 -9.28
N PRO A 338 3.44 25.02 -8.14
CA PRO A 338 4.76 25.16 -7.58
C PRO A 338 5.35 23.78 -7.33
N LYS A 339 6.49 23.48 -7.99
CA LYS A 339 7.24 22.23 -7.84
C LYS A 339 7.86 22.06 -6.44
N LYS A 340 7.47 22.90 -5.49
CA LYS A 340 7.79 22.70 -4.08
C LYS A 340 7.18 21.39 -3.67
N SER A 341 8.01 20.50 -3.22
CA SER A 341 7.58 19.26 -2.60
C SER A 341 6.63 19.62 -1.46
N LEU A 342 5.48 18.98 -1.39
CA LEU A 342 4.58 19.07 -0.22
C LEU A 342 5.33 18.81 1.10
N PHE A 343 6.49 18.16 1.00
CA PHE A 343 7.39 17.91 2.12
C PHE A 343 8.01 19.19 2.69
N ASP A 344 8.11 20.27 1.91
CA ASP A 344 8.65 21.56 2.38
C ASP A 344 7.58 22.42 3.08
N GLU A 345 6.31 22.14 2.85
CA GLU A 345 5.16 22.83 3.46
C GLU A 345 4.59 22.10 4.68
N TYR A 346 4.93 20.80 4.85
CA TYR A 346 4.52 20.04 5.99
C TYR A 346 5.44 20.31 7.17
N ASP A 347 4.88 20.78 8.26
CA ASP A 347 5.56 20.76 9.55
C ASP A 347 5.62 19.29 10.04
N PRO A 348 6.82 18.68 10.09
CA PRO A 348 6.96 17.33 10.58
C PRO A 348 6.59 17.17 12.06
N ASN A 349 6.50 18.29 12.78
CA ASN A 349 6.11 18.36 14.19
C ASN A 349 4.66 18.79 14.38
N ALA A 350 3.87 18.95 13.28
CA ALA A 350 2.47 19.25 13.43
C ALA A 350 1.77 18.12 14.21
N GLU A 351 1.27 18.47 15.39
CA GLU A 351 0.54 17.54 16.25
C GLU A 351 -0.82 17.15 15.65
N THR A 352 -1.31 17.87 14.67
CA THR A 352 -2.62 17.67 14.05
C THR A 352 -2.52 17.29 12.58
N PHE A 353 -3.38 16.38 12.17
CA PHE A 353 -3.53 16.01 10.75
C PHE A 353 -4.14 17.16 9.97
N GLN A 354 -3.53 17.52 8.83
CA GLN A 354 -4.12 18.47 7.90
C GLN A 354 -5.20 17.72 7.09
N ILE A 355 -6.43 17.86 7.52
CA ILE A 355 -7.60 17.35 6.81
C ILE A 355 -8.16 18.50 6.01
N SER A 356 -8.29 18.33 4.69
CA SER A 356 -8.98 19.29 3.84
C SER A 356 -10.47 19.25 4.15
N ALA A 357 -11.06 20.43 4.35
CA ALA A 357 -12.48 20.58 4.60
C ALA A 357 -13.33 20.24 3.37
#